data_82cf11f9e399bfeb1c800fb997ee28e3
#
_entry.id   82cf11f9e399bfeb1c800fb997ee28e3
#
_cell.length_a   1.000
_cell.length_b   1.000
_cell.length_c   1.000
_cell.angle_alpha   90.00
_cell.angle_beta   90.00
_cell.angle_gamma   90.00
#
_symmetry.space_group_name_H-M   'P 1'
#
loop_
_entity.id
_entity.type
_entity.pdbx_description
1 polymer ?
#
loop_
_entity_poly.entity_id
_entity_poly.type
_entity_poly.pdbx_seq_one_letter_code
_entity_poly.pdbx_strand_id
1 'polypeptide(L)'
;MLLKENCLRVEERRTEKGVKYKIYIYNCLDCNKELPLQSGALKTHSCKCKSCSQKGEKYRFIYNELKNHRNRKVEFSIIFEEFKGKIINNPECHYCQKPLEYHKHSKNWGANLSRAHQLDRKNNHEGYTNENTVTCCWTCNRLKSDVYTYEEFMILSPGLKKIREIRENRENK
;
A
#
# COMPACT_ATOMS: atom_id res chain seq x y z
N MET A 1 22.23 8.59 -3.62
CA MET A 1 23.06 8.43 -4.85
C MET A 1 23.96 7.23 -4.65
N LEU A 2 24.00 6.30 -5.60
CA LEU A 2 24.88 5.13 -5.54
C LEU A 2 26.27 5.52 -6.04
N LEU A 3 27.30 5.15 -5.29
CA LEU A 3 28.70 5.35 -5.66
C LEU A 3 29.22 4.08 -6.33
N LYS A 4 30.02 4.21 -7.37
CA LYS A 4 30.62 3.08 -8.11
C LYS A 4 31.52 2.22 -7.23
N GLU A 5 32.16 2.80 -6.23
CA GLU A 5 33.01 2.17 -5.23
C GLU A 5 32.25 1.27 -4.25
N ASN A 6 30.95 1.48 -4.09
CA ASN A 6 30.11 0.73 -3.15
C ASN A 6 29.37 -0.45 -3.83
N CYS A 7 29.70 -0.79 -5.07
CA CYS A 7 29.14 -1.97 -5.72
C CYS A 7 29.83 -3.25 -5.21
N LEU A 8 29.10 -4.37 -5.24
CA LEU A 8 29.64 -5.68 -4.86
C LEU A 8 30.71 -6.15 -5.83
N ARG A 9 30.48 -5.94 -7.13
CA ARG A 9 31.39 -6.26 -8.22
C ARG A 9 31.04 -5.52 -9.49
N VAL A 10 31.96 -5.48 -10.42
CA VAL A 10 31.77 -4.90 -11.76
C VAL A 10 31.92 -6.02 -12.79
N GLU A 11 30.94 -6.11 -13.70
CA GLU A 11 30.96 -7.04 -14.85
C GLU A 11 31.11 -6.26 -16.14
N GLU A 12 31.92 -6.76 -17.06
CA GLU A 12 31.99 -6.23 -18.43
C GLU A 12 31.07 -7.06 -19.33
N ARG A 13 30.23 -6.39 -20.07
CA ARG A 13 29.32 -6.99 -21.07
C ARG A 13 29.52 -6.35 -22.41
N ARG A 14 29.07 -7.03 -23.46
CA ARG A 14 29.08 -6.52 -24.83
C ARG A 14 27.65 -6.44 -25.36
N THR A 15 27.37 -5.39 -26.13
CA THR A 15 26.15 -5.30 -26.94
C THR A 15 26.21 -6.26 -28.12
N GLU A 16 25.10 -6.52 -28.79
CA GLU A 16 25.03 -7.28 -30.05
C GLU A 16 25.97 -6.70 -31.13
N LYS A 17 26.24 -5.39 -31.10
CA LYS A 17 27.17 -4.68 -31.97
C LYS A 17 28.61 -4.70 -31.47
N GLY A 18 28.95 -5.51 -30.46
CA GLY A 18 30.31 -5.68 -29.95
C GLY A 18 30.84 -4.58 -29.01
N VAL A 19 30.04 -3.54 -28.72
CA VAL A 19 30.44 -2.43 -27.85
C VAL A 19 30.51 -2.90 -26.41
N LYS A 20 31.66 -2.72 -25.74
CA LYS A 20 31.86 -3.07 -24.33
C LYS A 20 31.21 -2.02 -23.42
N TYR A 21 30.58 -2.48 -22.35
CA TYR A 21 30.03 -1.61 -21.29
C TYR A 21 30.14 -2.28 -19.91
N LYS A 22 30.15 -1.47 -18.85
CA LYS A 22 30.27 -1.95 -17.45
C LYS A 22 28.90 -1.99 -16.78
N ILE A 23 28.66 -3.10 -16.07
CA ILE A 23 27.53 -3.30 -15.16
C ILE A 23 28.06 -3.31 -13.75
N TYR A 24 27.44 -2.53 -12.87
CA TYR A 24 27.74 -2.44 -11.46
C TYR A 24 26.68 -3.24 -10.69
N ILE A 25 27.08 -4.22 -9.90
CA ILE A 25 26.17 -5.09 -9.16
C ILE A 25 26.06 -4.57 -7.74
N TYR A 26 24.81 -4.34 -7.28
CA TYR A 26 24.47 -3.95 -5.93
C TYR A 26 23.44 -4.92 -5.35
N ASN A 27 23.28 -4.92 -4.03
CA ASN A 27 22.18 -5.62 -3.41
C ASN A 27 20.97 -4.69 -3.26
N CYS A 28 19.77 -5.25 -3.46
CA CYS A 28 18.54 -4.58 -3.10
C CYS A 28 18.48 -4.38 -1.57
N LEU A 29 18.24 -3.15 -1.12
CA LEU A 29 18.21 -2.81 0.31
C LEU A 29 17.09 -3.53 1.08
N ASP A 30 16.00 -3.93 0.39
CA ASP A 30 14.84 -4.53 1.05
C ASP A 30 14.85 -6.07 1.04
N CYS A 31 15.43 -6.72 0.01
CA CYS A 31 15.34 -8.17 -0.17
C CYS A 31 16.69 -8.84 -0.52
N ASN A 32 17.75 -8.09 -0.53
CA ASN A 32 19.13 -8.53 -0.81
C ASN A 32 19.37 -9.15 -2.20
N LYS A 33 18.40 -9.04 -3.12
CA LYS A 33 18.54 -9.51 -4.51
C LYS A 33 19.54 -8.66 -5.27
N GLU A 34 20.41 -9.30 -6.07
CA GLU A 34 21.37 -8.60 -6.92
C GLU A 34 20.68 -7.72 -7.98
N LEU A 35 21.21 -6.52 -8.13
CA LEU A 35 20.73 -5.48 -9.06
C LEU A 35 21.85 -5.10 -10.03
N PRO A 36 21.79 -5.56 -11.28
CA PRO A 36 22.70 -5.11 -12.30
C PRO A 36 22.30 -3.71 -12.81
N LEU A 37 23.15 -2.71 -12.60
CA LEU A 37 22.92 -1.32 -12.99
C LEU A 37 24.01 -0.80 -13.92
N GLN A 38 23.61 -0.07 -14.95
CA GLN A 38 24.54 0.67 -15.82
C GLN A 38 24.95 2.01 -15.17
N SER A 39 26.10 2.54 -15.56
CA SER A 39 26.63 3.79 -15.00
C SER A 39 25.64 4.97 -15.01
N GLY A 40 24.82 5.11 -16.06
CA GLY A 40 23.81 6.16 -16.16
C GLY A 40 22.69 6.03 -15.13
N ALA A 41 22.35 4.81 -14.72
CA ALA A 41 21.28 4.55 -13.73
C ALA A 41 21.70 4.81 -12.30
N LEU A 42 23.01 4.87 -11.98
CA LEU A 42 23.51 5.01 -10.61
C LEU A 42 23.09 6.33 -9.95
N LYS A 43 22.90 7.38 -10.72
CA LYS A 43 22.53 8.72 -10.20
C LYS A 43 21.08 8.79 -9.72
N THR A 44 20.20 7.98 -10.30
CA THR A 44 18.74 8.06 -10.08
C THR A 44 18.16 6.83 -9.38
N HIS A 45 18.92 5.74 -9.28
CA HIS A 45 18.44 4.48 -8.74
C HIS A 45 18.41 4.48 -7.21
N SER A 46 17.30 4.01 -6.63
CA SER A 46 17.08 3.93 -5.18
C SER A 46 17.69 2.69 -4.51
N CYS A 47 18.50 1.89 -5.24
CA CYS A 47 19.02 0.60 -4.77
C CYS A 47 17.94 -0.41 -4.32
N LYS A 48 16.77 -0.36 -4.95
CA LYS A 48 15.69 -1.33 -4.74
C LYS A 48 15.39 -2.07 -6.04
N CYS A 49 15.17 -3.38 -5.97
CA CYS A 49 14.72 -4.14 -7.13
C CYS A 49 13.30 -3.70 -7.54
N LYS A 50 12.93 -3.97 -8.79
CA LYS A 50 11.62 -3.59 -9.33
C LYS A 50 10.46 -4.04 -8.43
N SER A 51 10.52 -5.26 -7.91
CA SER A 51 9.51 -5.80 -6.99
C SER A 51 9.41 -5.02 -5.68
N CYS A 52 10.54 -4.68 -5.04
CA CYS A 52 10.56 -3.92 -3.79
C CYS A 52 10.20 -2.45 -4.00
N SER A 53 10.67 -1.85 -5.10
CA SER A 53 10.29 -0.51 -5.51
C SER A 53 8.77 -0.42 -5.77
N GLN A 54 8.21 -1.39 -6.47
CA GLN A 54 6.77 -1.45 -6.72
C GLN A 54 5.94 -1.65 -5.44
N LYS A 55 6.44 -2.41 -4.46
CA LYS A 55 5.78 -2.53 -3.14
C LYS A 55 5.69 -1.16 -2.44
N GLY A 56 6.75 -0.36 -2.50
CA GLY A 56 6.74 1.00 -1.94
C GLY A 56 5.85 1.97 -2.70
N GLU A 57 5.88 1.95 -4.02
CA GLU A 57 5.02 2.78 -4.89
C GLU A 57 3.54 2.44 -4.74
N LYS A 58 3.22 1.18 -4.50
CA LYS A 58 1.90 0.66 -4.24
C LYS A 58 1.18 1.40 -3.12
N TYR A 59 1.80 1.49 -1.95
CA TYR A 59 1.24 2.23 -0.82
C TYR A 59 1.26 3.74 -1.03
N ARG A 60 2.26 4.26 -1.75
CA ARG A 60 2.37 5.67 -2.10
C ARG A 60 1.21 6.14 -2.98
N PHE A 61 0.78 5.31 -3.91
CA PHE A 61 -0.36 5.61 -4.76
C PHE A 61 -1.65 5.76 -3.93
N ILE A 62 -1.97 4.79 -3.06
CA ILE A 62 -3.15 4.86 -2.19
C ILE A 62 -3.06 6.09 -1.27
N TYR A 63 -1.89 6.32 -0.67
CA TYR A 63 -1.66 7.47 0.19
C TYR A 63 -1.95 8.79 -0.53
N ASN A 64 -1.43 8.95 -1.75
CA ASN A 64 -1.64 10.16 -2.53
C ASN A 64 -3.11 10.33 -2.93
N GLU A 65 -3.81 9.26 -3.29
CA GLU A 65 -5.24 9.32 -3.57
C GLU A 65 -6.04 9.74 -2.33
N LEU A 66 -5.74 9.14 -1.18
CA LEU A 66 -6.39 9.51 0.08
C LEU A 66 -6.06 10.95 0.45
N LYS A 67 -4.81 11.38 0.37
CA LYS A 67 -4.37 12.73 0.71
C LYS A 67 -4.96 13.80 -0.21
N ASN A 68 -5.00 13.53 -1.51
CA ASN A 68 -5.39 14.51 -2.55
C ASN A 68 -6.85 14.40 -2.98
N HIS A 69 -7.69 13.71 -2.21
CA HIS A 69 -9.10 13.54 -2.57
C HIS A 69 -9.79 14.91 -2.70
N ARG A 70 -10.28 15.23 -3.92
CA ARG A 70 -10.77 16.57 -4.31
C ARG A 70 -11.89 17.12 -3.44
N ASN A 71 -12.71 16.26 -2.86
CA ASN A 71 -13.85 16.64 -2.03
C ASN A 71 -13.54 16.63 -0.53
N ARG A 72 -12.27 16.48 -0.15
CA ARG A 72 -11.91 16.42 1.27
C ARG A 72 -11.98 17.82 1.89
N LYS A 73 -12.86 17.97 2.86
CA LYS A 73 -13.05 19.21 3.63
C LYS A 73 -12.29 19.20 4.97
N VAL A 74 -11.61 18.12 5.29
CA VAL A 74 -10.92 17.92 6.57
C VAL A 74 -9.42 17.72 6.36
N GLU A 75 -8.63 18.11 7.34
CA GLU A 75 -7.18 17.98 7.32
C GLU A 75 -6.73 16.52 7.18
N PHE A 76 -5.61 16.32 6.49
CA PHE A 76 -4.93 15.05 6.35
C PHE A 76 -3.47 15.21 6.79
N SER A 77 -3.18 14.89 8.04
CA SER A 77 -1.86 15.10 8.68
C SER A 77 -1.02 13.82 8.79
N ILE A 78 -1.56 12.64 8.43
CA ILE A 78 -0.79 11.39 8.43
C ILE A 78 0.36 11.49 7.43
N ILE A 79 1.58 11.24 7.87
CA ILE A 79 2.73 11.13 6.97
C ILE A 79 2.79 9.75 6.30
N PHE A 80 3.50 9.65 5.19
CA PHE A 80 3.52 8.42 4.39
C PHE A 80 4.04 7.20 5.15
N GLU A 81 5.05 7.35 5.99
CA GLU A 81 5.62 6.21 6.73
C GLU A 81 4.66 5.71 7.82
N GLU A 82 3.93 6.57 8.48
CA GLU A 82 2.86 6.20 9.42
C GLU A 82 1.74 5.45 8.71
N PHE A 83 1.28 5.98 7.57
CA PHE A 83 0.27 5.34 6.74
C PHE A 83 0.71 3.95 6.30
N LYS A 84 1.94 3.81 5.81
CA LYS A 84 2.52 2.54 5.37
C LYS A 84 2.62 1.55 6.52
N GLY A 85 3.12 1.99 7.69
CA GLY A 85 3.20 1.18 8.89
C GLY A 85 1.81 0.71 9.35
N LYS A 86 0.82 1.60 9.35
CA LYS A 86 -0.56 1.29 9.71
C LYS A 86 -1.16 0.19 8.82
N ILE A 87 -0.95 0.23 7.51
CA ILE A 87 -1.45 -0.79 6.57
C ILE A 87 -0.73 -2.13 6.75
N ILE A 88 0.59 -2.12 6.91
CA ILE A 88 1.39 -3.35 7.04
C ILE A 88 1.07 -4.06 8.35
N ASN A 89 0.91 -3.32 9.43
CA ASN A 89 0.67 -3.88 10.76
C ASN A 89 -0.80 -4.27 10.99
N ASN A 90 -1.71 -3.81 10.13
CA ASN A 90 -3.14 -4.13 10.22
C ASN A 90 -3.63 -4.70 8.89
N PRO A 91 -3.32 -5.97 8.58
CA PRO A 91 -3.68 -6.61 7.33
C PRO A 91 -5.18 -6.93 7.21
N GLU A 92 -5.93 -6.73 8.27
CA GLU A 92 -7.36 -6.99 8.34
C GLU A 92 -8.17 -5.72 8.57
N CYS A 93 -9.42 -5.76 8.15
CA CYS A 93 -10.38 -4.70 8.43
C CYS A 93 -10.61 -4.59 9.94
N HIS A 94 -10.40 -3.40 10.50
CA HIS A 94 -10.59 -3.11 11.92
C HIS A 94 -11.99 -3.53 12.43
N TYR A 95 -13.00 -3.42 11.60
CA TYR A 95 -14.40 -3.70 11.98
C TYR A 95 -14.80 -5.16 11.77
N CYS A 96 -14.75 -5.67 10.55
CA CYS A 96 -15.26 -7.01 10.23
C CYS A 96 -14.16 -8.08 10.11
N GLN A 97 -12.91 -7.73 10.39
CA GLN A 97 -11.75 -8.64 10.37
C GLN A 97 -11.53 -9.35 9.03
N LYS A 98 -12.10 -8.81 7.93
CA LYS A 98 -11.82 -9.32 6.60
C LYS A 98 -10.38 -9.00 6.21
N PRO A 99 -9.62 -9.95 5.64
CA PRO A 99 -8.32 -9.65 5.07
C PRO A 99 -8.40 -8.52 4.05
N LEU A 100 -7.50 -7.55 4.18
CA LEU A 100 -7.42 -6.40 3.28
C LEU A 100 -6.35 -6.66 2.24
N GLU A 101 -6.77 -6.74 0.98
CA GLU A 101 -5.86 -6.90 -0.14
C GLU A 101 -5.58 -5.56 -0.80
N TYR A 102 -4.35 -5.38 -1.21
CA TYR A 102 -4.00 -4.28 -2.06
C TYR A 102 -4.39 -4.58 -3.51
N HIS A 103 -5.32 -3.84 -4.02
CA HIS A 103 -5.60 -3.80 -5.44
C HIS A 103 -5.05 -2.50 -6.06
N LYS A 104 -4.07 -2.63 -6.94
CA LYS A 104 -3.74 -1.56 -7.86
C LYS A 104 -5.01 -1.28 -8.66
N HIS A 105 -5.46 -0.02 -8.75
CA HIS A 105 -6.64 0.32 -9.54
C HIS A 105 -6.59 -0.38 -10.90
N SER A 106 -7.37 -1.44 -11.04
CA SER A 106 -7.74 -1.90 -12.37
C SER A 106 -8.84 -0.96 -12.83
N LYS A 107 -8.86 -0.63 -14.11
CA LYS A 107 -9.91 0.19 -14.72
C LYS A 107 -11.33 -0.39 -14.54
N ASN A 108 -11.44 -1.57 -13.93
CA ASN A 108 -12.67 -2.27 -13.59
C ASN A 108 -13.01 -2.04 -12.09
N TRP A 109 -13.62 -0.94 -11.80
CA TRP A 109 -14.01 -0.48 -10.45
C TRP A 109 -15.02 -1.39 -9.71
N GLY A 110 -15.59 -2.41 -10.34
CA GLY A 110 -16.76 -3.11 -9.80
C GLY A 110 -16.47 -4.22 -8.78
N ALA A 111 -15.53 -5.13 -9.05
CA ALA A 111 -15.48 -6.41 -8.33
C ALA A 111 -14.57 -6.45 -7.09
N ASN A 112 -13.55 -5.58 -6.98
CA ASN A 112 -12.50 -5.70 -5.96
C ASN A 112 -12.42 -4.56 -4.95
N LEU A 113 -13.29 -3.54 -5.04
CA LEU A 113 -13.32 -2.42 -4.08
C LEU A 113 -13.65 -2.86 -2.65
N SER A 114 -14.41 -3.95 -2.47
CA SER A 114 -14.77 -4.47 -1.15
C SER A 114 -13.58 -4.95 -0.32
N ARG A 115 -12.42 -5.17 -0.94
CA ARG A 115 -11.19 -5.65 -0.28
C ARG A 115 -10.10 -4.59 -0.19
N ALA A 116 -10.22 -3.46 -0.91
CA ALA A 116 -9.21 -2.41 -0.90
C ALA A 116 -9.08 -1.78 0.48
N HIS A 117 -7.84 -1.45 0.85
CA HIS A 117 -7.57 -0.68 2.06
C HIS A 117 -8.21 0.70 1.99
N GLN A 118 -8.96 1.02 3.03
CA GLN A 118 -9.49 2.36 3.28
C GLN A 118 -8.98 2.86 4.63
N LEU A 119 -8.99 4.17 4.83
CA LEU A 119 -8.87 4.76 6.14
C LEU A 119 -10.24 5.31 6.55
N ASP A 120 -10.73 4.87 7.67
CA ASP A 120 -11.90 5.45 8.31
C ASP A 120 -11.49 6.28 9.52
N ARG A 121 -12.19 7.38 9.76
CA ARG A 121 -12.00 8.23 10.93
C ARG A 121 -12.89 7.75 12.06
N LYS A 122 -12.32 7.56 13.25
CA LYS A 122 -13.10 7.22 14.44
C LYS A 122 -14.08 8.35 14.75
N ASN A 123 -13.57 9.58 14.84
CA ASN A 123 -14.37 10.79 14.97
C ASN A 123 -14.49 11.49 13.60
N ASN A 124 -15.69 11.57 13.07
CA ASN A 124 -15.98 12.17 11.77
C ASN A 124 -15.80 13.70 11.74
N HIS A 125 -15.77 14.36 12.90
CA HIS A 125 -15.56 15.80 13.03
C HIS A 125 -14.09 16.21 13.02
N GLU A 126 -13.17 15.26 13.20
CA GLU A 126 -11.73 15.49 13.21
C GLU A 126 -11.08 15.10 11.87
N GLY A 127 -9.82 15.54 11.68
CA GLY A 127 -9.03 15.21 10.50
C GLY A 127 -8.50 13.77 10.50
N TYR A 128 -7.77 13.44 9.44
CA TYR A 128 -7.07 12.16 9.32
C TYR A 128 -5.72 12.26 10.03
N THR A 129 -5.70 11.90 11.29
CA THR A 129 -4.48 11.72 12.09
C THR A 129 -4.20 10.23 12.31
N ASN A 130 -3.02 9.90 12.80
CA ASN A 130 -2.69 8.51 13.08
C ASN A 130 -3.60 7.92 14.18
N GLU A 131 -3.97 8.70 15.17
CA GLU A 131 -4.81 8.30 16.31
C GLU A 131 -6.28 8.16 15.92
N ASN A 132 -6.75 9.10 15.09
CA ASN A 132 -8.16 9.18 14.68
C ASN A 132 -8.52 8.24 13.52
N THR A 133 -7.57 7.46 12.97
CA THR A 133 -7.84 6.60 11.83
C THR A 133 -7.60 5.13 12.09
N VAL A 134 -8.42 4.29 11.45
CA VAL A 134 -8.25 2.83 11.39
C VAL A 134 -8.27 2.35 9.95
N THR A 135 -7.58 1.24 9.69
CA THR A 135 -7.66 0.56 8.39
C THR A 135 -8.93 -0.27 8.32
N CYS A 136 -9.68 -0.14 7.25
CA CYS A 136 -10.92 -0.87 7.07
C CYS A 136 -11.15 -1.27 5.61
N CYS A 137 -12.10 -2.17 5.37
CA CYS A 137 -12.56 -2.46 4.02
C CYS A 137 -13.54 -1.38 3.54
N TRP A 138 -13.67 -1.26 2.22
CA TRP A 138 -14.59 -0.31 1.61
C TRP A 138 -16.04 -0.47 2.10
N THR A 139 -16.51 -1.71 2.30
CA THR A 139 -17.88 -1.98 2.76
C THR A 139 -18.11 -1.39 4.16
N CYS A 140 -17.21 -1.65 5.11
CA CYS A 140 -17.33 -1.11 6.47
C CYS A 140 -17.21 0.41 6.50
N ASN A 141 -16.25 0.98 5.75
CA ASN A 141 -16.10 2.43 5.64
C ASN A 141 -17.38 3.09 5.12
N ARG A 142 -17.99 2.53 4.06
CA ARG A 142 -19.22 3.04 3.49
C ARG A 142 -20.44 2.86 4.38
N LEU A 143 -20.53 1.74 5.10
CA LEU A 143 -21.65 1.47 6.03
C LEU A 143 -21.57 2.38 7.26
N LYS A 144 -20.38 2.62 7.80
CA LYS A 144 -20.22 3.54 8.92
C LYS A 144 -20.53 4.96 8.47
N SER A 145 -19.89 5.41 7.38
CA SER A 145 -20.04 6.77 6.84
C SER A 145 -19.99 7.84 7.95
N ASP A 146 -20.86 8.83 7.87
CA ASP A 146 -21.15 9.83 8.90
C ASP A 146 -22.43 9.51 9.70
N VAL A 147 -23.05 8.36 9.45
CA VAL A 147 -24.28 7.89 10.09
C VAL A 147 -24.03 7.36 11.49
N TYR A 148 -22.95 6.61 11.67
CA TYR A 148 -22.60 5.98 12.96
C TYR A 148 -21.36 6.61 13.56
N THR A 149 -21.39 6.78 14.89
CA THR A 149 -20.17 7.01 15.68
C THR A 149 -19.27 5.77 15.63
N TYR A 150 -18.03 5.92 16.06
CA TYR A 150 -17.11 4.78 16.14
C TYR A 150 -17.63 3.71 17.10
N GLU A 151 -18.12 4.12 18.27
CA GLU A 151 -18.64 3.25 19.32
C GLU A 151 -19.88 2.47 18.86
N GLU A 152 -20.84 3.15 18.23
CA GLU A 152 -22.03 2.51 17.65
C GLU A 152 -21.65 1.49 16.57
N PHE A 153 -20.71 1.85 15.70
CA PHE A 153 -20.27 0.94 14.64
C PHE A 153 -19.50 -0.26 15.18
N MET A 154 -18.76 -0.12 16.27
CA MET A 154 -18.13 -1.25 16.96
C MET A 154 -19.14 -2.25 17.52
N ILE A 155 -20.34 -1.81 17.93
CA ILE A 155 -21.45 -2.69 18.33
C ILE A 155 -22.00 -3.47 17.14
N LEU A 156 -22.10 -2.84 15.96
CA LEU A 156 -22.59 -3.46 14.73
C LEU A 156 -21.58 -4.42 14.07
N SER A 157 -20.30 -4.16 14.25
CA SER A 157 -19.23 -4.83 13.51
C SER A 157 -19.15 -6.35 13.69
N PRO A 158 -19.45 -6.97 14.85
CA PRO A 158 -19.54 -8.42 14.99
C PRO A 158 -20.62 -9.05 14.10
N GLY A 159 -21.76 -8.37 13.94
CA GLY A 159 -22.81 -8.79 13.01
C GLY A 159 -22.34 -8.81 11.55
N LEU A 160 -21.58 -7.80 11.14
CA LEU A 160 -20.99 -7.74 9.81
C LEU A 160 -19.99 -8.87 9.57
N LYS A 161 -19.18 -9.22 10.56
CA LYS A 161 -18.29 -10.37 10.52
C LYS A 161 -19.07 -11.66 10.30
N LYS A 162 -20.12 -11.90 11.08
CA LYS A 162 -20.96 -13.08 10.99
C LYS A 162 -21.67 -13.19 9.62
N ILE A 163 -22.19 -12.08 9.10
CA ILE A 163 -22.80 -12.05 7.76
C ILE A 163 -21.78 -12.46 6.68
N ARG A 164 -20.55 -11.97 6.79
CA ARG A 164 -19.48 -12.34 5.87
C ARG A 164 -19.18 -13.83 5.92
N GLU A 165 -18.99 -14.41 7.09
CA GLU A 165 -18.71 -15.82 7.29
C GLU A 165 -19.82 -16.70 6.70
N ILE A 166 -21.09 -16.32 6.87
CA ILE A 166 -22.23 -17.02 6.26
C ILE A 166 -22.16 -17.00 4.72
N ARG A 167 -21.77 -15.87 4.12
CA ARG A 167 -21.63 -15.74 2.66
C ARG A 167 -20.49 -16.57 2.10
N GLU A 168 -19.31 -16.49 2.73
CA GLU A 168 -18.13 -17.28 2.35
C GLU A 168 -18.41 -18.80 2.42
N ASN A 169 -19.14 -19.26 3.44
CA ASN A 169 -19.55 -20.66 3.56
C ASN A 169 -20.58 -21.12 2.50
N ARG A 170 -21.33 -20.18 1.90
CA ARG A 170 -22.25 -20.51 0.79
C ARG A 170 -21.52 -20.58 -0.56
N GLU A 171 -20.50 -19.77 -0.76
CA GLU A 171 -19.70 -19.74 -2.00
C GLU A 171 -18.76 -20.96 -2.13
N ASN A 172 -18.43 -21.61 -1.01
CA ASN A 172 -17.58 -22.81 -0.95
C ASN A 172 -18.35 -24.13 -1.01
N LYS A 173 -19.67 -24.10 -1.19
CA LYS A 173 -20.53 -25.25 -1.43
C LYS A 173 -20.99 -25.33 -2.87
#